data_54af62a4580d326537bb493078c24e64
#
_entry.id   54af62a4580d326537bb493078c24e64
#
_cell.length_a   1.000
_cell.length_b   1.000
_cell.length_c   1.000
_cell.angle_alpha   90.00
_cell.angle_beta   90.00
_cell.angle_gamma   90.00
#
_symmetry.space_group_name_H-M   'P 1'
#
loop_
_entity.id
_entity.type
_entity.pdbx_description
1 polymer ?
#
loop_
_entity_poly.entity_id
_entity_poly.type
_entity_poly.pdbx_seq_one_letter_code
_entity_poly.pdbx_strand_id
1 'polypeptide(L)'
;MATIDLPDNLVQTLSLVLNQLQQVLPEPKQETDFTAPAFRWENQQLKAIYTPKNIYLDDLKGIERQKEKIIQNTLQFLNGLPANDVLLTGSRGTGKSSIVRALLTEYAPQGLRLIEIERDDLADLPKIQKIIQNRPEKYIVYCDDLAFNAEDENYRSLKSVLDGSLQSGST
;
A
#
# COMPACT_ATOMS: atom_id res chain seq x y z
N MET A 1 19.26 -47.37 1.65
CA MET A 1 19.26 -46.04 2.31
C MET A 1 19.65 -46.28 3.78
N ALA A 2 20.75 -45.75 4.24
CA ALA A 2 21.16 -45.89 5.64
C ALA A 2 20.36 -44.90 6.47
N THR A 3 19.57 -45.40 7.39
CA THR A 3 18.86 -44.61 8.40
C THR A 3 19.87 -44.30 9.49
N ILE A 4 20.14 -43.03 9.73
CA ILE A 4 21.01 -42.60 10.84
C ILE A 4 20.06 -42.35 12.03
N ASP A 5 20.12 -43.19 13.04
CA ASP A 5 19.40 -42.98 14.29
C ASP A 5 20.21 -41.99 15.16
N LEU A 6 19.62 -40.82 15.41
CA LEU A 6 20.22 -39.80 16.29
C LEU A 6 19.82 -40.08 17.74
N PRO A 7 20.73 -39.94 18.71
CA PRO A 7 20.41 -40.07 20.14
C PRO A 7 19.29 -39.08 20.55
N ASP A 8 18.34 -39.54 21.38
CA ASP A 8 17.17 -38.78 21.83
C ASP A 8 17.54 -37.42 22.47
N ASN A 9 18.61 -37.37 23.23
CA ASN A 9 19.11 -36.14 23.84
C ASN A 9 19.55 -35.11 22.80
N LEU A 10 20.10 -35.54 21.68
CA LEU A 10 20.55 -34.68 20.58
C LEU A 10 19.33 -34.13 19.83
N VAL A 11 18.32 -34.97 19.62
CA VAL A 11 17.06 -34.56 18.98
C VAL A 11 16.34 -33.50 19.83
N GLN A 12 16.28 -33.71 21.17
CA GLN A 12 15.69 -32.73 22.09
C GLN A 12 16.46 -31.41 22.11
N THR A 13 17.79 -31.44 22.15
CA THR A 13 18.64 -30.23 22.12
C THR A 13 18.49 -29.48 20.84
N LEU A 14 18.49 -30.14 19.69
CA LEU A 14 18.25 -29.54 18.38
C LEU A 14 16.88 -28.89 18.29
N SER A 15 15.83 -29.54 18.79
CA SER A 15 14.48 -29.01 18.81
C SER A 15 14.37 -27.72 19.66
N LEU A 16 15.03 -27.67 20.82
CA LEU A 16 15.11 -26.48 21.66
C LEU A 16 15.84 -25.35 20.97
N VAL A 17 16.98 -25.61 20.33
CA VAL A 17 17.76 -24.61 19.61
C VAL A 17 16.97 -24.10 18.40
N LEU A 18 16.30 -24.96 17.65
CA LEU A 18 15.46 -24.57 16.51
C LEU A 18 14.30 -23.68 16.96
N ASN A 19 13.62 -24.01 18.06
CA ASN A 19 12.54 -23.20 18.62
C ASN A 19 13.05 -21.80 19.07
N GLN A 20 14.23 -21.74 19.68
CA GLN A 20 14.84 -20.46 20.05
C GLN A 20 15.26 -19.64 18.81
N LEU A 21 15.81 -20.28 17.79
CA LEU A 21 16.16 -19.62 16.53
C LEU A 21 14.92 -19.10 15.79
N GLN A 22 13.80 -19.83 15.80
CA GLN A 22 12.53 -19.37 15.19
C GLN A 22 11.98 -18.11 15.87
N GLN A 23 12.26 -17.90 17.16
CA GLN A 23 11.85 -16.66 17.87
C GLN A 23 12.73 -15.45 17.55
N VAL A 24 13.97 -15.68 17.09
CA VAL A 24 14.96 -14.62 16.80
C VAL A 24 15.08 -14.34 15.31
N LEU A 25 14.78 -15.32 14.46
CA LEU A 25 14.80 -15.12 13.02
C LEU A 25 13.60 -14.27 12.60
N PRO A 26 13.81 -13.24 11.77
CA PRO A 26 12.70 -12.51 11.17
C PRO A 26 11.83 -13.51 10.39
N GLU A 27 10.52 -13.32 10.48
CA GLU A 27 9.58 -14.13 9.68
C GLU A 27 10.03 -14.13 8.21
N PRO A 28 9.98 -15.30 7.54
CA PRO A 28 10.34 -15.37 6.13
C PRO A 28 9.48 -14.35 5.38
N LYS A 29 10.12 -13.48 4.60
CA LYS A 29 9.41 -12.51 3.76
C LYS A 29 8.46 -13.31 2.87
N GLN A 30 7.16 -13.21 3.16
CA GLN A 30 6.15 -13.76 2.27
C GLN A 30 6.25 -13.02 0.94
N GLU A 31 6.35 -13.75 -0.15
CA GLU A 31 6.25 -13.15 -1.48
C GLU A 31 4.89 -12.46 -1.58
N THR A 32 4.90 -11.19 -1.97
CA THR A 32 3.66 -10.42 -2.14
C THR A 32 2.90 -10.99 -3.34
N ASP A 33 1.68 -11.43 -3.12
CA ASP A 33 0.78 -11.80 -4.21
C ASP A 33 0.14 -10.56 -4.83
N PHE A 34 0.69 -10.12 -5.96
CA PHE A 34 0.24 -8.94 -6.69
C PHE A 34 -1.06 -9.12 -7.47
N THR A 35 -1.70 -10.29 -7.44
CA THR A 35 -3.04 -10.48 -8.02
C THR A 35 -4.13 -9.79 -7.19
N ALA A 36 -3.86 -9.51 -5.91
CA ALA A 36 -4.78 -8.80 -5.04
C ALA A 36 -5.09 -7.38 -5.54
N PRO A 37 -6.33 -6.90 -5.39
CA PRO A 37 -6.72 -5.55 -5.79
C PRO A 37 -6.19 -4.46 -4.84
N ALA A 38 -5.93 -4.82 -3.57
CA ALA A 38 -5.45 -3.88 -2.57
C ALA A 38 -4.37 -4.48 -1.68
N PHE A 39 -3.61 -3.60 -1.05
CA PHE A 39 -2.52 -3.96 -0.15
C PHE A 39 -2.53 -3.02 1.04
N ARG A 40 -1.98 -3.50 2.16
CA ARG A 40 -1.59 -2.67 3.30
C ARG A 40 -0.08 -2.74 3.47
N TRP A 41 0.53 -1.58 3.67
CA TRP A 41 1.93 -1.51 4.08
C TRP A 41 2.02 -1.75 5.58
N GLU A 42 2.69 -2.81 5.97
CA GLU A 42 2.82 -3.23 7.36
C GLU A 42 4.11 -4.03 7.55
N ASN A 43 4.88 -3.73 8.58
CA ASN A 43 6.17 -4.40 8.87
C ASN A 43 7.12 -4.41 7.66
N GLN A 44 7.19 -3.31 6.93
CA GLN A 44 8.01 -3.13 5.71
C GLN A 44 7.68 -4.13 4.57
N GLN A 45 6.43 -4.56 4.50
CA GLN A 45 5.92 -5.48 3.47
C GLN A 45 4.55 -5.05 2.97
N LEU A 46 4.24 -5.41 1.72
CA LEU A 46 2.90 -5.28 1.17
C LEU A 46 2.10 -6.53 1.51
N LYS A 47 1.13 -6.39 2.41
CA LYS A 47 0.17 -7.46 2.74
C LYS A 47 -1.04 -7.37 1.82
N ALA A 48 -1.32 -8.43 1.07
CA ALA A 48 -2.42 -8.49 0.13
C ALA A 48 -3.79 -8.48 0.82
N ILE A 49 -4.74 -7.73 0.26
CA ILE A 49 -6.14 -7.66 0.67
C ILE A 49 -6.99 -8.09 -0.53
N TYR A 50 -7.55 -9.30 -0.46
CA TYR A 50 -8.32 -9.90 -1.57
C TYR A 50 -9.79 -9.44 -1.60
N THR A 51 -10.35 -9.11 -0.46
CA THR A 51 -11.76 -8.73 -0.31
C THR A 51 -11.89 -7.35 0.34
N PRO A 52 -11.45 -6.28 -0.33
CA PRO A 52 -11.72 -4.94 0.17
C PRO A 52 -13.23 -4.71 0.19
N LYS A 53 -13.70 -3.93 1.16
CA LYS A 53 -15.12 -3.57 1.21
C LYS A 53 -15.50 -2.82 -0.06
N ASN A 54 -16.41 -3.39 -0.84
CA ASN A 54 -16.93 -2.75 -2.04
C ASN A 54 -17.79 -1.54 -1.68
N ILE A 55 -17.46 -0.42 -2.29
CA ILE A 55 -18.21 0.82 -2.27
C ILE A 55 -18.30 1.25 -3.74
N TYR A 56 -19.47 1.67 -4.19
CA TYR A 56 -19.64 2.11 -5.57
C TYR A 56 -19.68 3.63 -5.64
N LEU A 57 -19.20 4.19 -6.76
CA LEU A 57 -19.23 5.64 -6.98
C LEU A 57 -20.67 6.19 -6.95
N ASP A 58 -21.65 5.38 -7.35
CA ASP A 58 -23.06 5.73 -7.34
C ASP A 58 -23.67 5.79 -5.93
N ASP A 59 -23.06 5.14 -4.95
CA ASP A 59 -23.50 5.21 -3.55
C ASP A 59 -23.13 6.55 -2.89
N LEU A 60 -22.16 7.26 -3.44
CA LEU A 60 -21.66 8.52 -2.91
C LEU A 60 -22.47 9.69 -3.46
N LYS A 61 -23.36 10.26 -2.63
CA LYS A 61 -24.24 11.38 -2.99
C LYS A 61 -23.74 12.70 -2.41
N GLY A 62 -24.05 13.80 -3.08
CA GLY A 62 -23.73 15.15 -2.61
C GLY A 62 -22.27 15.57 -2.80
N ILE A 63 -21.48 14.80 -3.55
CA ILE A 63 -20.08 15.09 -3.86
C ILE A 63 -19.77 14.94 -5.36
N GLU A 64 -20.74 15.20 -6.21
CA GLU A 64 -20.67 14.95 -7.66
C GLU A 64 -19.47 15.65 -8.30
N ARG A 65 -19.26 16.92 -7.95
CA ARG A 65 -18.11 17.71 -8.48
C ARG A 65 -16.76 17.12 -8.06
N GLN A 66 -16.66 16.62 -6.83
CA GLN A 66 -15.45 15.99 -6.31
C GLN A 66 -15.22 14.63 -7.01
N LYS A 67 -16.30 13.86 -7.21
CA LYS A 67 -16.25 12.59 -7.96
C LYS A 67 -15.74 12.81 -9.37
N GLU A 68 -16.32 13.74 -10.12
CA GLU A 68 -15.88 14.04 -11.48
C GLU A 68 -14.37 14.33 -11.58
N LYS A 69 -13.87 15.17 -10.69
CA LYS A 69 -12.45 15.55 -10.68
C LYS A 69 -11.52 14.37 -10.38
N ILE A 70 -11.84 13.57 -9.35
CA ILE A 70 -10.99 12.47 -8.96
C ILE A 70 -11.07 11.33 -9.99
N ILE A 71 -12.23 11.07 -10.58
CA ILE A 71 -12.41 10.12 -11.67
C ILE A 71 -11.56 10.52 -12.86
N GLN A 72 -11.65 11.77 -13.30
CA GLN A 72 -10.85 12.28 -14.42
C GLN A 72 -9.35 12.09 -14.17
N ASN A 73 -8.86 12.48 -12.98
CA ASN A 73 -7.46 12.32 -12.61
C ASN A 73 -7.03 10.84 -12.57
N THR A 74 -7.90 9.97 -12.05
CA THR A 74 -7.64 8.51 -12.00
C THR A 74 -7.60 7.90 -13.40
N LEU A 75 -8.49 8.30 -14.29
CA LEU A 75 -8.48 7.83 -15.68
C LEU A 75 -7.24 8.33 -16.45
N GLN A 76 -6.81 9.56 -16.25
CA GLN A 76 -5.53 10.06 -16.78
C GLN A 76 -4.38 9.17 -16.31
N PHE A 77 -4.31 8.89 -15.01
CA PHE A 77 -3.28 8.04 -14.42
C PHE A 77 -3.28 6.62 -15.00
N LEU A 78 -4.45 5.98 -15.12
CA LEU A 78 -4.59 4.64 -15.71
C LEU A 78 -4.13 4.60 -17.16
N ASN A 79 -4.38 5.65 -17.93
CA ASN A 79 -3.97 5.77 -19.34
C ASN A 79 -2.51 6.21 -19.51
N GLY A 80 -1.74 6.34 -18.42
CA GLY A 80 -0.34 6.77 -18.48
C GLY A 80 -0.15 8.26 -18.85
N LEU A 81 -1.21 9.04 -18.74
CA LEU A 81 -1.17 10.49 -18.91
C LEU A 81 -0.76 11.18 -17.60
N PRO A 82 -0.26 12.41 -17.66
CA PRO A 82 0.05 13.18 -16.46
C PRO A 82 -1.17 13.26 -15.51
N ALA A 83 -0.97 12.89 -14.27
CA ALA A 83 -1.98 12.94 -13.22
C ALA A 83 -1.38 13.59 -11.97
N ASN A 84 -2.22 14.22 -11.17
CA ASN A 84 -1.78 14.94 -9.98
C ASN A 84 -1.99 14.09 -8.71
N ASP A 85 -1.16 14.36 -7.71
CA ASP A 85 -1.45 13.92 -6.36
C ASP A 85 -2.74 14.58 -5.86
N VAL A 86 -3.49 13.87 -5.02
CA VAL A 86 -4.81 14.29 -4.57
C VAL A 86 -4.84 14.44 -3.06
N LEU A 87 -5.24 15.60 -2.58
CA LEU A 87 -5.53 15.86 -1.17
C LEU A 87 -7.04 15.96 -0.98
N LEU A 88 -7.60 15.04 -0.20
CA LEU A 88 -9.01 15.04 0.19
C LEU A 88 -9.16 15.70 1.56
N THR A 89 -9.83 16.85 1.59
CA THR A 89 -10.09 17.60 2.83
C THR A 89 -11.58 17.57 3.18
N GLY A 90 -11.91 17.69 4.45
CA GLY A 90 -13.28 17.72 4.94
C GLY A 90 -13.44 17.02 6.29
N SER A 91 -14.58 17.23 6.94
CA SER A 91 -14.91 16.65 8.23
C SER A 91 -14.90 15.11 8.20
N ARG A 92 -14.80 14.48 9.37
CA ARG A 92 -14.96 13.03 9.50
C ARG A 92 -16.34 12.61 8.99
N GLY A 93 -16.43 11.48 8.30
CA GLY A 93 -17.70 10.95 7.77
C GLY A 93 -18.16 11.55 6.44
N THR A 94 -17.42 12.48 5.81
CA THR A 94 -17.80 13.10 4.52
C THR A 94 -17.46 12.26 3.28
N GLY A 95 -17.09 11.00 3.43
CA GLY A 95 -16.86 10.08 2.31
C GLY A 95 -15.46 10.09 1.71
N LYS A 96 -14.45 10.75 2.34
CA LYS A 96 -13.08 10.81 1.81
C LYS A 96 -12.49 9.41 1.54
N SER A 97 -12.46 8.54 2.54
CA SER A 97 -11.96 7.17 2.42
C SER A 97 -12.88 6.31 1.53
N SER A 98 -14.18 6.64 1.49
CA SER A 98 -15.15 5.92 0.66
C SER A 98 -14.93 6.17 -0.83
N ILE A 99 -14.58 7.39 -1.24
CA ILE A 99 -14.34 7.69 -2.66
C ILE A 99 -13.09 6.96 -3.18
N VAL A 100 -12.03 6.83 -2.37
CA VAL A 100 -10.82 6.07 -2.76
C VAL A 100 -11.14 4.59 -2.96
N ARG A 101 -11.94 4.01 -2.05
CA ARG A 101 -12.40 2.62 -2.18
C ARG A 101 -13.34 2.41 -3.36
N ALA A 102 -14.19 3.38 -3.65
CA ALA A 102 -15.08 3.32 -4.81
C ALA A 102 -14.30 3.36 -6.13
N LEU A 103 -13.24 4.16 -6.22
CA LEU A 103 -12.32 4.14 -7.37
C LEU A 103 -11.69 2.76 -7.55
N LEU A 104 -11.25 2.12 -6.47
CA LEU A 104 -10.72 0.76 -6.55
C LEU A 104 -11.77 -0.22 -7.07
N THR A 105 -12.99 -0.19 -6.52
CA THR A 105 -14.09 -1.06 -6.96
C THR A 105 -14.37 -0.92 -8.46
N GLU A 106 -14.37 0.32 -8.97
CA GLU A 106 -14.66 0.63 -10.37
C GLU A 106 -13.51 0.26 -11.31
N TYR A 107 -12.27 0.58 -10.90
CA TYR A 107 -11.13 0.53 -11.81
C TYR A 107 -10.13 -0.60 -11.56
N ALA A 108 -10.33 -1.46 -10.55
CA ALA A 108 -9.48 -2.64 -10.35
C ALA A 108 -9.44 -3.57 -11.58
N PRO A 109 -10.56 -3.79 -12.32
CA PRO A 109 -10.53 -4.56 -13.57
C PRO A 109 -9.66 -3.94 -14.66
N GLN A 110 -9.43 -2.63 -14.61
CA GLN A 110 -8.59 -1.89 -15.55
C GLN A 110 -7.12 -1.80 -15.08
N GLY A 111 -6.76 -2.53 -14.03
CA GLY A 111 -5.40 -2.58 -13.51
C GLY A 111 -5.10 -1.61 -12.38
N LEU A 112 -6.10 -0.91 -11.83
CA LEU A 112 -5.89 -0.09 -10.63
C LEU A 112 -5.64 -0.98 -9.41
N ARG A 113 -4.68 -0.59 -8.59
CA ARG A 113 -4.38 -1.20 -7.28
C ARG A 113 -4.29 -0.12 -6.23
N LEU A 114 -4.63 -0.46 -4.99
CA LEU A 114 -4.58 0.45 -3.86
C LEU A 114 -3.57 -0.06 -2.82
N ILE A 115 -2.70 0.82 -2.34
CA ILE A 115 -1.83 0.56 -1.20
C ILE A 115 -2.23 1.50 -0.07
N GLU A 116 -2.73 0.93 1.02
CA GLU A 116 -3.02 1.66 2.26
C GLU A 116 -1.74 1.74 3.09
N ILE A 117 -1.37 2.94 3.53
CA ILE A 117 -0.21 3.20 4.36
C ILE A 117 -0.61 4.05 5.56
N GLU A 118 -0.03 3.76 6.72
CA GLU A 118 -0.22 4.59 7.90
C GLU A 118 0.70 5.82 7.86
N ARG A 119 0.30 6.89 8.54
CA ARG A 119 1.03 8.16 8.56
C ARG A 119 2.48 7.99 9.00
N ASP A 120 2.70 7.15 10.00
CA ASP A 120 4.03 6.94 10.60
C ASP A 120 4.97 6.18 9.67
N ASP A 121 4.43 5.49 8.66
CA ASP A 121 5.18 4.74 7.66
C ASP A 121 5.45 5.54 6.37
N LEU A 122 5.05 6.81 6.27
CA LEU A 122 5.23 7.64 5.06
C LEU A 122 6.69 7.76 4.61
N ALA A 123 7.64 7.64 5.53
CA ALA A 123 9.07 7.58 5.22
C ALA A 123 9.46 6.36 4.36
N ASP A 124 8.62 5.32 4.33
CA ASP A 124 8.82 4.10 3.54
C ASP A 124 8.31 4.20 2.09
N LEU A 125 7.69 5.32 1.69
CA LEU A 125 7.22 5.53 0.30
C LEU A 125 8.26 5.17 -0.77
N PRO A 126 9.56 5.53 -0.64
CA PRO A 126 10.57 5.13 -1.61
C PRO A 126 10.77 3.60 -1.70
N LYS A 127 10.58 2.87 -0.58
CA LYS A 127 10.65 1.40 -0.56
C LYS A 127 9.47 0.79 -1.32
N ILE A 128 8.27 1.34 -1.09
CA ILE A 128 7.05 0.92 -1.79
C ILE A 128 7.22 1.16 -3.29
N GLN A 129 7.65 2.36 -3.70
CA GLN A 129 7.90 2.69 -5.10
C GLN A 129 8.85 1.69 -5.76
N LYS A 130 9.96 1.33 -5.08
CA LYS A 130 10.92 0.35 -5.60
C LYS A 130 10.30 -1.04 -5.80
N ILE A 131 9.36 -1.44 -4.95
CA ILE A 131 8.67 -2.73 -5.06
C ILE A 131 7.74 -2.76 -6.29
N ILE A 132 7.04 -1.66 -6.57
CA ILE A 132 6.00 -1.60 -7.60
C ILE A 132 6.49 -1.04 -8.95
N GLN A 133 7.69 -0.45 -9.04
CA GLN A 133 8.18 0.29 -10.23
C GLN A 133 8.16 -0.50 -11.55
N ASN A 134 8.32 -1.83 -11.48
CA ASN A 134 8.37 -2.70 -12.67
C ASN A 134 7.06 -3.47 -12.88
N ARG A 135 5.99 -3.08 -12.20
CA ARG A 135 4.68 -3.72 -12.31
C ARG A 135 3.85 -3.09 -13.42
N PRO A 136 3.06 -3.86 -14.16
CA PRO A 136 2.18 -3.33 -15.20
C PRO A 136 0.97 -2.58 -14.62
N GLU A 137 0.54 -2.93 -13.40
CA GLU A 137 -0.61 -2.32 -12.75
C GLU A 137 -0.30 -0.88 -12.31
N LYS A 138 -1.31 -0.07 -12.15
CA LYS A 138 -1.22 1.30 -11.64
C LYS A 138 -1.59 1.34 -10.15
N TYR A 139 -0.71 1.89 -9.34
CA TYR A 139 -0.85 1.88 -7.89
C TYR A 139 -1.15 3.27 -7.35
N ILE A 140 -2.24 3.42 -6.60
CA ILE A 140 -2.53 4.58 -5.78
C ILE A 140 -2.08 4.24 -4.36
N VAL A 141 -1.17 5.05 -3.79
CA VAL A 141 -0.84 4.98 -2.37
C VAL A 141 -1.78 5.91 -1.63
N TYR A 142 -2.48 5.38 -0.65
CA TYR A 142 -3.49 6.10 0.11
C TYR A 142 -3.11 6.11 1.60
N CYS A 143 -3.07 7.31 2.17
CA CYS A 143 -2.90 7.52 3.60
C CYS A 143 -4.11 8.25 4.16
N ASP A 144 -4.77 7.64 5.15
CA ASP A 144 -5.90 8.28 5.84
C ASP A 144 -5.40 9.14 7.02
N ASP A 145 -6.22 10.09 7.44
CA ASP A 145 -5.99 10.96 8.60
C ASP A 145 -4.62 11.68 8.62
N LEU A 146 -4.23 12.26 7.46
CA LEU A 146 -3.04 13.11 7.35
C LEU A 146 -3.23 14.41 8.14
N ALA A 147 -2.85 14.40 9.41
CA ALA A 147 -2.75 15.61 10.23
C ALA A 147 -1.28 15.90 10.49
N PHE A 148 -0.76 16.99 9.91
CA PHE A 148 0.63 17.42 10.12
C PHE A 148 0.69 18.66 11.00
N ASN A 149 1.63 18.67 11.94
CA ASN A 149 2.12 19.87 12.57
C ASN A 149 3.32 20.40 11.74
N ALA A 150 3.56 21.71 11.78
CA ALA A 150 4.62 22.35 10.98
C ALA A 150 6.04 21.79 11.23
N GLU A 151 6.25 21.10 12.36
CA GLU A 151 7.53 20.51 12.78
C GLU A 151 7.59 18.98 12.53
N ASP A 152 6.56 18.39 11.89
CA ASP A 152 6.45 16.94 11.72
C ASP A 152 7.48 16.44 10.69
N GLU A 153 8.34 15.51 11.08
CA GLU A 153 9.31 14.88 10.16
C GLU A 153 8.65 14.13 9.02
N ASN A 154 7.45 13.55 9.26
CA ASN A 154 6.67 12.88 8.23
C ASN A 154 6.19 13.85 7.14
N TYR A 155 5.91 15.11 7.49
CA TYR A 155 5.60 16.15 6.50
C TYR A 155 6.80 16.43 5.58
N ARG A 156 8.00 16.50 6.12
CA ARG A 156 9.23 16.71 5.33
C ARG A 156 9.49 15.53 4.40
N SER A 157 9.32 14.31 4.91
CA SER A 157 9.46 13.08 4.13
C SER A 157 8.45 13.03 2.97
N LEU A 158 7.18 13.32 3.24
CA LEU A 158 6.14 13.38 2.21
C LEU A 158 6.46 14.45 1.16
N LYS A 159 6.84 15.65 1.59
CA LYS A 159 7.23 16.73 0.68
C LYS A 159 8.40 16.33 -0.22
N SER A 160 9.42 15.71 0.34
CA SER A 160 10.58 15.22 -0.42
C SER A 160 10.19 14.18 -1.48
N VAL A 161 9.24 13.29 -1.18
CA VAL A 161 8.75 12.30 -2.14
C VAL A 161 7.91 12.95 -3.23
N LEU A 162 7.02 13.89 -2.89
CA LEU A 162 6.20 14.63 -3.87
C LEU A 162 7.07 15.52 -4.77
N ASP A 163 8.04 16.24 -4.19
CA ASP A 163 8.99 17.07 -4.96
C ASP A 163 9.93 16.20 -5.82
N GLY A 164 10.33 15.01 -5.34
CA GLY A 164 11.18 14.06 -6.07
C GLY A 164 10.48 13.41 -7.26
N SER A 165 9.16 13.23 -7.19
CA SER A 165 8.36 12.70 -8.31
C SER A 165 8.32 13.68 -9.50
N LEU A 166 8.50 14.97 -9.26
CA LEU A 166 8.61 16.00 -10.31
C LEU A 166 9.92 15.95 -11.10
N GLN A 167 10.98 15.33 -10.56
CA GLN A 167 12.27 15.18 -11.22
C GLN A 167 12.38 13.91 -12.08
N SER A 168 11.56 12.91 -11.85
CA SER A 168 11.56 11.66 -12.62
C SER A 168 10.66 11.67 -13.86
N GLY A 169 9.98 12.77 -14.13
CA GLY A 169 9.09 12.95 -15.29
C GLY A 169 9.75 13.53 -16.54
N SER A 170 11.09 13.62 -16.59
CA SER A 170 11.83 14.15 -17.75
C SER A 170 12.76 13.09 -18.33
N THR A 171 12.23 12.12 -19.05
CA THR A 171 12.97 11.44 -20.14
C THR A 171 11.97 10.81 -21.09
#